data_c9ee6f171d0e890f781cb07db200098d
#
_entry.id   c9ee6f171d0e890f781cb07db200098d
#
_cell.length_a   1.000
_cell.length_b   1.000
_cell.length_c   1.000
_cell.angle_alpha   90.00
_cell.angle_beta   90.00
_cell.angle_gamma   90.00
#
_symmetry.space_group_name_H-M   'P 1'
#
loop_
_entity.id
_entity.type
_entity.pdbx_description
1 polymer ?
#
loop_
_entity_poly.entity_id
_entity_poly.type
_entity_poly.pdbx_seq_one_letter_code
_entity_poly.pdbx_strand_id
1 'polypeptide(L)'
;LILAPERLYVPEENAHGLAEGDSTLYWEIKQQNRSKMISLSCQVRNYEVRTGATIKNLTARVIAPGKLVTGASPKFTNNRPEPKPKMPKNTLLICAANIQNYFFDLGGYAQRKTTKEQLQLQTLKISKALTSINADIYALCEIQKGDSAAHMLVNAMNQQAKKDRYAYFSQGWSNSDLISCGYIYRKDRVRPYGEPQYAYHDTTNHYHYRLVACGFEDIQSNERFVLNINHLRSKRGTGKESNAKRMTNVDSLLVMLHNIQENQIFHDTDILLVGDYNCYTQEQPIQTLIQNGYEDLVMQYDSTGYSYVYHSEAGYLDRVFASPTMAKQVKMVRPYHLNTDYFYSRGFKRGLD
;
A
#
# COMPACT_ATOMS: atom_id res chain seq x y z
N LEU A 1 4.71 19.60 -15.66
CA LEU A 1 5.10 18.18 -15.74
C LEU A 1 6.60 18.04 -15.53
N ILE A 2 7.01 16.91 -14.98
CA ILE A 2 8.41 16.51 -14.92
C ILE A 2 8.65 15.42 -15.95
N LEU A 3 9.65 15.60 -16.78
CA LEU A 3 10.11 14.64 -17.76
C LEU A 3 11.43 14.05 -17.28
N ALA A 4 11.61 12.76 -17.42
CA ALA A 4 12.86 12.07 -17.16
C ALA A 4 13.09 10.98 -18.22
N PRO A 5 14.33 10.66 -18.59
CA PRO A 5 14.62 9.65 -19.61
C PRO A 5 14.26 8.23 -19.14
N GLU A 6 14.23 8.03 -17.85
CA GLU A 6 13.95 6.76 -17.19
C GLU A 6 13.11 6.97 -15.92
N ARG A 7 12.58 5.90 -15.34
CA ARG A 7 11.96 5.97 -14.03
C ARG A 7 13.03 6.28 -12.99
N LEU A 8 12.79 7.31 -12.19
CA LEU A 8 13.65 7.68 -11.08
C LEU A 8 13.11 7.08 -9.79
N TYR A 9 13.96 6.42 -9.03
CA TYR A 9 13.63 5.86 -7.75
C TYR A 9 13.99 6.81 -6.62
N VAL A 10 13.26 6.72 -5.52
CA VAL A 10 13.65 7.44 -4.30
C VAL A 10 15.01 6.97 -3.84
N PRO A 11 15.85 7.89 -3.31
CA PRO A 11 17.22 7.53 -2.93
C PRO A 11 17.31 6.35 -1.96
N GLU A 12 16.34 6.22 -1.04
CA GLU A 12 16.29 5.13 -0.05
C GLU A 12 16.11 3.75 -0.64
N GLU A 13 15.60 3.63 -1.88
CA GLU A 13 15.55 2.34 -2.59
C GLU A 13 16.93 1.89 -3.08
N ASN A 14 17.82 2.83 -3.35
CA ASN A 14 19.12 2.60 -3.97
C ASN A 14 20.30 2.74 -3.00
N ALA A 15 20.13 3.47 -1.90
CA ALA A 15 21.19 3.70 -0.94
C ALA A 15 21.36 2.49 -0.02
N HIS A 16 22.53 1.87 -0.05
CA HIS A 16 22.90 0.85 0.92
C HIS A 16 23.30 1.52 2.24
N GLY A 17 22.63 1.09 3.33
CA GLY A 17 23.05 1.47 4.67
C GLY A 17 22.89 2.96 4.97
N LEU A 18 21.68 3.48 4.86
CA LEU A 18 21.32 4.75 5.52
C LEU A 18 21.41 4.56 7.04
N ALA A 19 22.62 4.30 7.54
CA ALA A 19 22.91 4.50 8.94
C ALA A 19 22.59 5.96 9.27
N GLU A 20 22.00 6.20 10.43
CA GLU A 20 21.81 7.56 10.91
C GLU A 20 23.14 8.31 10.83
N GLY A 21 23.25 9.27 9.92
CA GLY A 21 24.43 10.13 9.76
C GLY A 21 25.17 10.06 8.45
N ASP A 22 25.11 8.98 7.67
CA ASP A 22 25.71 8.96 6.32
C ASP A 22 24.69 9.38 5.26
N SER A 23 24.52 10.68 5.16
CA SER A 23 23.64 11.28 4.17
C SER A 23 24.29 11.48 2.80
N THR A 24 25.57 11.20 2.64
CA THR A 24 26.33 11.57 1.42
C THR A 24 25.77 10.85 0.20
N LEU A 25 25.69 9.53 0.23
CA LEU A 25 25.14 8.73 -0.86
C LEU A 25 23.67 9.08 -1.18
N TYR A 26 22.87 9.31 -0.15
CA TYR A 26 21.49 9.78 -0.30
C TYR A 26 21.42 11.08 -1.11
N TRP A 27 22.24 12.07 -0.74
CA TRP A 27 22.24 13.37 -1.41
C TRP A 27 22.84 13.30 -2.81
N GLU A 28 23.84 12.46 -3.04
CA GLU A 28 24.40 12.21 -4.37
C GLU A 28 23.34 11.65 -5.32
N ILE A 29 22.62 10.60 -4.92
CA ILE A 29 21.52 10.01 -5.71
C ILE A 29 20.43 11.04 -5.96
N LYS A 30 20.08 11.83 -4.94
CA LYS A 30 19.09 12.91 -5.05
C LYS A 30 19.48 13.97 -6.06
N GLN A 31 20.74 14.36 -6.07
CA GLN A 31 21.29 15.32 -7.05
C GLN A 31 21.33 14.72 -8.46
N GLN A 32 21.73 13.46 -8.60
CA GLN A 32 21.69 12.74 -9.88
C GLN A 32 20.26 12.67 -10.44
N ASN A 33 19.28 12.31 -9.62
CA ASN A 33 17.88 12.32 -10.02
C ASN A 33 17.43 13.70 -10.49
N ARG A 34 17.74 14.75 -9.72
CA ARG A 34 17.39 16.13 -10.09
C ARG A 34 18.00 16.58 -11.41
N SER A 35 19.24 16.18 -11.68
CA SER A 35 19.94 16.51 -12.94
C SER A 35 19.29 15.89 -14.18
N LYS A 36 18.59 14.75 -14.00
CA LYS A 36 17.87 14.05 -15.07
C LYS A 36 16.45 14.62 -15.29
N MET A 37 15.94 15.41 -14.36
CA MET A 37 14.58 15.95 -14.41
C MET A 37 14.51 17.22 -15.26
N ILE A 38 13.56 17.26 -16.19
CA ILE A 38 13.27 18.42 -17.03
C ILE A 38 11.84 18.85 -16.74
N SER A 39 11.65 20.12 -16.37
CA SER A 39 10.34 20.72 -16.17
C SER A 39 9.72 21.09 -17.52
N LEU A 40 8.49 20.64 -17.78
CA LEU A 40 7.69 21.02 -18.95
C LEU A 40 6.45 21.78 -18.53
N SER A 41 6.33 23.06 -18.94
CA SER A 41 5.10 23.83 -18.89
C SER A 41 4.29 23.61 -20.17
N CYS A 42 3.09 23.08 -20.04
CA CYS A 42 2.20 22.79 -21.17
C CYS A 42 0.74 22.79 -20.72
N GLN A 43 -0.17 22.91 -21.69
CA GLN A 43 -1.58 22.65 -21.44
C GLN A 43 -1.83 21.15 -21.49
N VAL A 44 -2.46 20.60 -20.45
CA VAL A 44 -2.90 19.20 -20.42
C VAL A 44 -4.41 19.17 -20.56
N ARG A 45 -4.88 18.61 -21.65
CA ARG A 45 -6.32 18.39 -21.87
C ARG A 45 -6.72 17.08 -21.18
N ASN A 46 -7.89 17.10 -20.57
CA ASN A 46 -8.56 15.91 -19.98
C ASN A 46 -7.80 15.20 -18.87
N TYR A 47 -6.71 15.78 -18.34
CA TYR A 47 -5.98 15.23 -17.21
C TYR A 47 -5.58 13.76 -17.33
N GLU A 48 -5.27 13.31 -18.51
CA GLU A 48 -4.93 11.91 -18.81
C GLU A 48 -3.46 11.55 -18.53
N VAL A 49 -2.70 12.52 -18.02
CA VAL A 49 -1.26 12.31 -17.75
C VAL A 49 -1.09 11.59 -16.43
N ARG A 50 -0.37 10.49 -16.48
CA ARG A 50 0.00 9.66 -15.33
C ARG A 50 1.49 9.52 -15.26
N THR A 51 2.01 9.18 -14.09
CA THR A 51 3.42 8.78 -13.94
C THR A 51 3.71 7.59 -14.86
N GLY A 52 4.83 7.63 -15.57
CA GLY A 52 5.20 6.61 -16.56
C GLY A 52 4.54 6.79 -17.94
N ALA A 53 3.65 7.79 -18.13
CA ALA A 53 3.19 8.15 -19.45
C ALA A 53 4.35 8.69 -20.30
N THR A 54 4.39 8.35 -21.58
CA THR A 54 5.44 8.81 -22.50
C THR A 54 4.91 9.84 -23.48
N ILE A 55 5.77 10.76 -23.89
CA ILE A 55 5.49 11.74 -24.92
C ILE A 55 6.34 11.39 -26.14
N LYS A 56 5.72 11.34 -27.33
CA LYS A 56 6.44 11.22 -28.60
C LYS A 56 6.35 12.54 -29.36
N ASN A 57 7.45 12.90 -30.04
CA ASN A 57 7.53 14.07 -30.95
C ASN A 57 7.15 15.38 -30.24
N LEU A 58 7.74 15.64 -29.08
CA LEU A 58 7.56 16.89 -28.35
C LEU A 58 8.36 18.01 -29.01
N THR A 59 7.69 19.07 -29.44
CA THR A 59 8.33 20.34 -29.81
C THR A 59 8.09 21.35 -28.68
N ALA A 60 9.16 21.87 -28.10
CA ALA A 60 9.08 22.82 -26.99
C ALA A 60 10.22 23.82 -27.06
N ARG A 61 10.02 25.01 -26.50
CA ARG A 61 11.04 26.06 -26.38
C ARG A 61 11.77 25.92 -25.04
N VAL A 62 13.07 25.96 -25.06
CA VAL A 62 13.89 26.07 -23.84
C VAL A 62 13.78 27.49 -23.30
N ILE A 63 13.38 27.66 -22.06
CA ILE A 63 13.25 28.96 -21.39
C ILE A 63 14.30 29.19 -20.32
N ALA A 64 14.90 28.13 -19.80
CA ALA A 64 16.02 28.10 -18.89
C ALA A 64 16.64 26.69 -18.88
N PRO A 65 17.86 26.46 -18.34
CA PRO A 65 18.40 25.13 -18.13
C PRO A 65 17.38 24.22 -17.42
N GLY A 66 17.08 23.05 -18.00
CA GLY A 66 16.10 22.10 -17.47
C GLY A 66 14.64 22.57 -17.50
N LYS A 67 14.31 23.66 -18.20
CA LYS A 67 12.91 24.19 -18.29
C LYS A 67 12.45 24.35 -19.73
N LEU A 68 11.39 23.66 -20.07
CA LEU A 68 10.74 23.70 -21.38
C LEU A 68 9.33 24.32 -21.27
N VAL A 69 8.88 24.95 -22.35
CA VAL A 69 7.51 25.41 -22.51
C VAL A 69 7.00 25.06 -23.91
N THR A 70 5.74 24.64 -24.00
CA THR A 70 5.04 24.46 -25.26
C THR A 70 3.63 25.01 -25.17
N GLY A 71 3.18 25.70 -26.20
CA GLY A 71 1.79 26.15 -26.37
C GLY A 71 0.85 25.02 -26.80
N ALA A 72 1.40 23.95 -27.35
CA ALA A 72 0.62 22.78 -27.75
C ALA A 72 0.30 21.88 -26.55
N SER A 73 -0.79 21.14 -26.64
CA SER A 73 -1.10 20.06 -25.69
C SER A 73 -0.36 18.80 -26.16
N PRO A 74 0.65 18.30 -25.41
CA PRO A 74 1.38 17.10 -25.82
C PRO A 74 0.45 15.89 -25.90
N LYS A 75 0.75 14.98 -26.82
CA LYS A 75 0.07 13.67 -26.88
C LYS A 75 0.81 12.70 -25.99
N PHE A 76 0.10 12.16 -25.01
CA PHE A 76 0.61 11.17 -24.08
C PHE A 76 0.20 9.76 -24.50
N THR A 77 1.10 8.81 -24.37
CA THR A 77 0.74 7.40 -24.45
C THR A 77 0.25 6.97 -23.08
N ASN A 78 -1.02 6.60 -22.99
CA ASN A 78 -1.61 6.06 -21.77
C ASN A 78 -1.40 4.55 -21.70
N ASN A 79 -0.69 4.08 -20.70
CA ASN A 79 -0.41 2.66 -20.48
C ASN A 79 -1.44 1.98 -19.55
N ARG A 80 -2.61 2.58 -19.39
CA ARG A 80 -3.65 2.13 -18.47
C ARG A 80 -4.96 1.78 -19.18
N PRO A 81 -5.76 0.84 -18.64
CA PRO A 81 -5.50 0.04 -17.45
C PRO A 81 -4.40 -1.01 -17.68
N GLU A 82 -3.68 -1.34 -16.61
CA GLU A 82 -2.77 -2.48 -16.65
C GLU A 82 -3.57 -3.78 -16.85
N PRO A 83 -3.05 -4.72 -17.64
CA PRO A 83 -3.70 -6.01 -17.78
C PRO A 83 -3.68 -6.77 -16.45
N LYS A 84 -4.80 -7.37 -16.08
CA LYS A 84 -4.84 -8.24 -14.92
C LYS A 84 -3.86 -9.40 -15.09
N PRO A 85 -3.14 -9.77 -14.02
CA PRO A 85 -2.28 -10.94 -14.09
C PRO A 85 -3.10 -12.20 -14.33
N LYS A 86 -2.56 -13.11 -15.11
CA LYS A 86 -3.11 -14.46 -15.19
C LYS A 86 -2.78 -15.18 -13.89
N MET A 87 -3.81 -15.57 -13.16
CA MET A 87 -3.65 -16.31 -11.93
C MET A 87 -3.28 -17.76 -12.20
N PRO A 88 -2.27 -18.32 -11.54
CA PRO A 88 -2.03 -19.76 -11.56
C PRO A 88 -3.26 -20.52 -11.03
N LYS A 89 -3.45 -21.75 -11.50
CA LYS A 89 -4.51 -22.61 -10.97
C LYS A 89 -4.21 -22.98 -9.50
N ASN A 90 -5.26 -23.16 -8.72
CA ASN A 90 -5.18 -23.58 -7.32
C ASN A 90 -4.35 -22.60 -6.48
N THR A 91 -4.54 -21.31 -6.66
CA THR A 91 -3.92 -20.26 -5.86
C THR A 91 -4.96 -19.33 -5.26
N LEU A 92 -4.61 -18.71 -4.15
CA LEU A 92 -5.35 -17.60 -3.58
C LEU A 92 -4.73 -16.29 -4.07
N LEU A 93 -5.58 -15.31 -4.33
CA LEU A 93 -5.18 -13.93 -4.62
C LEU A 93 -5.40 -13.07 -3.37
N ILE A 94 -4.32 -12.53 -2.84
CA ILE A 94 -4.34 -11.60 -1.70
C ILE A 94 -4.03 -10.21 -2.23
N CYS A 95 -4.84 -9.22 -1.86
CA CYS A 95 -4.68 -7.82 -2.23
C CYS A 95 -4.46 -6.98 -0.98
N ALA A 96 -3.29 -6.37 -0.84
CA ALA A 96 -3.05 -5.34 0.18
C ALA A 96 -3.28 -3.95 -0.43
N ALA A 97 -3.97 -3.06 0.29
CA ALA A 97 -4.24 -1.71 -0.16
C ALA A 97 -4.43 -0.72 0.99
N ASN A 98 -3.82 0.46 0.87
CA ASN A 98 -4.20 1.62 1.67
C ASN A 98 -5.35 2.33 0.95
N ILE A 99 -6.52 2.45 1.61
CA ILE A 99 -7.76 2.99 1.04
C ILE A 99 -8.05 4.44 1.42
N GLN A 100 -7.02 5.17 1.88
CA GLN A 100 -7.03 6.61 2.12
C GLN A 100 -8.12 7.08 3.08
N ASN A 101 -8.02 6.69 4.36
CA ASN A 101 -8.90 7.17 5.42
C ASN A 101 -10.38 6.98 5.06
N TYR A 102 -10.76 5.75 4.87
CA TYR A 102 -12.14 5.38 4.62
C TYR A 102 -12.95 5.40 5.92
N PHE A 103 -13.67 6.48 6.14
CA PHE A 103 -14.43 6.73 7.35
C PHE A 103 -15.93 6.73 7.09
N PHE A 104 -16.66 5.97 7.89
CA PHE A 104 -18.11 6.00 7.96
C PHE A 104 -18.61 7.29 8.66
N ASP A 105 -17.91 7.69 9.70
CA ASP A 105 -18.24 8.88 10.48
C ASP A 105 -17.75 10.16 9.78
N LEU A 106 -18.70 11.00 9.36
CA LEU A 106 -18.45 12.23 8.63
C LEU A 106 -17.80 13.33 9.49
N GLY A 107 -17.99 13.28 10.80
CA GLY A 107 -17.55 14.30 11.76
C GLY A 107 -16.36 13.91 12.63
N GLY A 108 -15.95 12.66 12.61
CA GLY A 108 -15.10 12.04 13.63
C GLY A 108 -13.66 12.58 13.74
N TYR A 109 -13.15 13.28 12.72
CA TYR A 109 -11.84 13.92 12.76
C TYR A 109 -11.89 15.31 12.16
N ALA A 110 -11.63 16.31 12.99
CA ALA A 110 -11.61 17.73 12.58
C ALA A 110 -10.70 18.01 11.36
N GLN A 111 -9.64 17.23 11.17
CA GLN A 111 -8.69 17.36 10.07
C GLN A 111 -9.09 16.59 8.80
N ARG A 112 -10.12 15.73 8.85
CA ARG A 112 -10.48 14.82 7.76
C ARG A 112 -11.99 14.80 7.51
N LYS A 113 -12.65 15.92 7.72
CA LYS A 113 -14.07 16.07 7.40
C LYS A 113 -14.34 15.66 5.97
N THR A 114 -15.31 14.78 5.78
CA THR A 114 -15.80 14.36 4.47
C THR A 114 -17.30 14.63 4.39
N THR A 115 -17.83 14.95 3.22
CA THR A 115 -19.27 15.07 3.03
C THR A 115 -19.86 13.69 2.71
N LYS A 116 -21.18 13.57 2.84
CA LYS A 116 -21.90 12.34 2.47
C LYS A 116 -21.65 11.96 1.01
N GLU A 117 -21.66 12.94 0.12
CA GLU A 117 -21.42 12.76 -1.32
C GLU A 117 -19.99 12.29 -1.59
N GLN A 118 -19.00 12.87 -0.90
CA GLN A 118 -17.61 12.44 -0.99
C GLN A 118 -17.42 11.00 -0.48
N LEU A 119 -18.08 10.63 0.61
CA LEU A 119 -18.05 9.27 1.14
C LEU A 119 -18.70 8.29 0.16
N GLN A 120 -19.85 8.64 -0.41
CA GLN A 120 -20.51 7.81 -1.42
C GLN A 120 -19.62 7.60 -2.64
N LEU A 121 -18.97 8.65 -3.13
CA LEU A 121 -18.04 8.57 -4.25
C LEU A 121 -16.81 7.71 -3.90
N GLN A 122 -16.22 7.89 -2.72
CA GLN A 122 -15.10 7.08 -2.25
C GLN A 122 -15.50 5.60 -2.14
N THR A 123 -16.67 5.31 -1.55
CA THR A 123 -17.21 3.95 -1.44
C THR A 123 -17.40 3.30 -2.82
N LEU A 124 -17.99 4.05 -3.77
CA LEU A 124 -18.21 3.57 -5.13
C LEU A 124 -16.89 3.23 -5.83
N LYS A 125 -15.89 4.09 -5.73
CA LYS A 125 -14.59 3.89 -6.37
C LYS A 125 -13.82 2.73 -5.75
N ILE A 126 -13.74 2.67 -4.42
CA ILE A 126 -13.06 1.59 -3.72
C ILE A 126 -13.76 0.25 -4.02
N SER A 127 -15.08 0.17 -3.88
CA SER A 127 -15.82 -1.07 -4.14
C SER A 127 -15.64 -1.56 -5.59
N LYS A 128 -15.68 -0.66 -6.57
CA LYS A 128 -15.40 -1.00 -7.99
C LYS A 128 -13.96 -1.48 -8.19
N ALA A 129 -12.99 -0.80 -7.59
CA ALA A 129 -11.59 -1.16 -7.69
C ALA A 129 -11.36 -2.56 -7.11
N LEU A 130 -11.77 -2.80 -5.87
CA LEU A 130 -11.58 -4.07 -5.19
C LEU A 130 -12.32 -5.21 -5.92
N THR A 131 -13.59 -5.03 -6.27
CA THR A 131 -14.33 -6.07 -7.01
C THR A 131 -13.74 -6.33 -8.41
N SER A 132 -13.14 -5.31 -9.03
CA SER A 132 -12.44 -5.50 -10.30
C SER A 132 -11.18 -6.35 -10.16
N ILE A 133 -10.43 -6.23 -9.07
CA ILE A 133 -9.27 -7.09 -8.75
C ILE A 133 -9.76 -8.52 -8.53
N ASN A 134 -10.88 -8.69 -7.84
CA ASN A 134 -11.49 -9.98 -7.54
C ASN A 134 -10.57 -10.87 -6.69
N ALA A 135 -9.92 -10.29 -5.68
CA ALA A 135 -9.08 -11.03 -4.76
C ALA A 135 -9.91 -11.94 -3.83
N ASP A 136 -9.27 -12.95 -3.29
CA ASP A 136 -9.88 -13.86 -2.32
C ASP A 136 -9.84 -13.26 -0.91
N ILE A 137 -8.77 -12.47 -0.61
CA ILE A 137 -8.63 -11.70 0.61
C ILE A 137 -8.14 -10.29 0.27
N TYR A 138 -8.71 -9.29 0.92
CA TYR A 138 -8.25 -7.90 0.91
C TYR A 138 -7.77 -7.52 2.30
N ALA A 139 -6.51 -7.13 2.38
CA ALA A 139 -5.84 -6.62 3.56
C ALA A 139 -5.80 -5.08 3.45
N LEU A 140 -6.65 -4.38 4.19
CA LEU A 140 -6.90 -2.96 4.01
C LEU A 140 -6.28 -2.13 5.13
N CYS A 141 -5.53 -1.10 4.76
CA CYS A 141 -5.04 -0.06 5.65
C CYS A 141 -5.92 1.20 5.54
N GLU A 142 -5.94 2.00 6.59
CA GLU A 142 -6.71 3.26 6.66
C GLU A 142 -8.23 3.09 6.55
N ILE A 143 -8.77 2.03 7.11
CA ILE A 143 -10.20 1.86 7.36
C ILE A 143 -10.55 2.37 8.76
N GLN A 144 -11.73 2.96 8.95
CA GLN A 144 -12.19 3.37 10.27
C GLN A 144 -12.31 2.16 11.19
N LYS A 145 -11.89 2.32 12.45
CA LYS A 145 -12.06 1.32 13.50
C LYS A 145 -13.53 0.91 13.69
N GLY A 146 -13.72 -0.30 14.18
CA GLY A 146 -15.04 -0.90 14.35
C GLY A 146 -15.64 -1.37 13.03
N ASP A 147 -16.87 -1.82 13.08
CA ASP A 147 -17.48 -2.58 11.98
C ASP A 147 -18.18 -1.73 10.92
N SER A 148 -18.60 -0.51 11.26
CA SER A 148 -19.48 0.29 10.39
C SER A 148 -18.90 0.58 9.02
N ALA A 149 -17.61 0.96 8.95
CA ALA A 149 -16.94 1.24 7.69
C ALA A 149 -16.70 -0.03 6.86
N ALA A 150 -16.28 -1.11 7.52
CA ALA A 150 -16.09 -2.40 6.87
C ALA A 150 -17.41 -2.96 6.34
N HIS A 151 -18.48 -2.91 7.13
CA HIS A 151 -19.83 -3.32 6.74
C HIS A 151 -20.35 -2.52 5.54
N MET A 152 -20.20 -1.19 5.55
CA MET A 152 -20.58 -0.34 4.42
C MET A 152 -19.83 -0.71 3.15
N LEU A 153 -18.52 -0.95 3.23
CA LEU A 153 -17.71 -1.32 2.08
C LEU A 153 -18.08 -2.70 1.54
N VAL A 154 -18.27 -3.70 2.43
CA VAL A 154 -18.69 -5.06 2.04
C VAL A 154 -20.05 -5.04 1.36
N ASN A 155 -21.01 -4.27 1.87
CA ASN A 155 -22.32 -4.12 1.24
C ASN A 155 -22.18 -3.54 -0.18
N ALA A 156 -21.37 -2.51 -0.36
CA ALA A 156 -21.12 -1.95 -1.69
C ALA A 156 -20.43 -2.95 -2.63
N MET A 157 -19.46 -3.74 -2.15
CA MET A 157 -18.81 -4.80 -2.92
C MET A 157 -19.79 -5.91 -3.30
N ASN A 158 -20.65 -6.36 -2.40
CA ASN A 158 -21.67 -7.36 -2.66
C ASN A 158 -22.72 -6.87 -3.68
N GLN A 159 -23.10 -5.60 -3.62
CA GLN A 159 -23.95 -4.96 -4.62
C GLN A 159 -23.28 -4.94 -6.01
N GLN A 160 -22.00 -4.58 -6.08
CA GLN A 160 -21.23 -4.62 -7.34
C GLN A 160 -21.13 -6.05 -7.91
N ALA A 161 -20.89 -7.03 -7.04
CA ALA A 161 -20.80 -8.45 -7.41
C ALA A 161 -22.16 -9.07 -7.74
N LYS A 162 -23.29 -8.40 -7.42
CA LYS A 162 -24.67 -8.92 -7.51
C LYS A 162 -24.83 -10.27 -6.78
N LYS A 163 -24.10 -10.46 -5.71
CA LYS A 163 -24.06 -11.70 -4.92
C LYS A 163 -23.53 -11.39 -3.52
N ASP A 164 -24.09 -12.04 -2.51
CA ASP A 164 -23.56 -12.03 -1.14
C ASP A 164 -22.30 -12.91 -1.03
N ARG A 165 -21.18 -12.35 -1.45
CA ARG A 165 -19.92 -13.06 -1.68
C ARG A 165 -18.85 -12.70 -0.67
N TYR A 166 -18.82 -11.44 -0.25
CA TYR A 166 -17.78 -10.91 0.61
C TYR A 166 -18.27 -10.79 2.05
N ALA A 167 -17.38 -11.02 2.98
CA ALA A 167 -17.53 -10.73 4.39
C ALA A 167 -16.31 -9.97 4.89
N TYR A 168 -16.42 -9.37 6.07
CA TYR A 168 -15.30 -8.74 6.74
C TYR A 168 -15.02 -9.44 8.07
N PHE A 169 -13.80 -9.29 8.52
CA PHE A 169 -13.42 -9.71 9.86
C PHE A 169 -13.68 -8.55 10.81
N SER A 170 -14.36 -8.83 11.94
CA SER A 170 -14.64 -7.80 12.94
C SER A 170 -13.34 -7.23 13.49
N GLN A 171 -13.29 -5.91 13.55
CA GLN A 171 -12.06 -5.21 13.93
C GLN A 171 -12.09 -4.89 15.41
N GLY A 172 -11.01 -5.21 16.09
CA GLY A 172 -10.85 -4.86 17.49
C GLY A 172 -10.99 -3.34 17.74
N TRP A 173 -11.26 -2.99 18.97
CA TRP A 173 -11.41 -1.61 19.39
C TRP A 173 -10.07 -1.00 19.80
N SER A 174 -9.75 0.17 19.21
CA SER A 174 -8.73 1.08 19.76
C SER A 174 -9.41 2.29 20.38
N ASN A 175 -9.06 2.63 21.60
CA ASN A 175 -9.64 3.80 22.25
C ASN A 175 -9.11 5.13 21.71
N SER A 176 -8.03 5.14 20.96
CA SER A 176 -7.22 6.31 20.71
C SER A 176 -7.01 6.68 19.23
N ASP A 177 -7.12 5.74 18.30
CA ASP A 177 -6.97 6.02 16.87
C ASP A 177 -8.24 5.60 16.11
N LEU A 178 -8.69 6.43 15.17
CA LEU A 178 -9.82 6.08 14.32
C LEU A 178 -9.43 5.21 13.12
N ILE A 179 -8.16 5.18 12.77
CA ILE A 179 -7.64 4.37 11.68
C ILE A 179 -7.24 3.01 12.22
N SER A 180 -7.68 1.97 11.52
CA SER A 180 -7.27 0.59 11.75
C SER A 180 -6.86 -0.09 10.45
N CYS A 181 -6.47 -1.35 10.56
CA CYS A 181 -6.35 -2.28 9.45
C CYS A 181 -7.49 -3.31 9.55
N GLY A 182 -7.88 -3.89 8.42
CA GLY A 182 -8.96 -4.86 8.41
C GLY A 182 -8.94 -5.77 7.20
N TYR A 183 -9.69 -6.86 7.33
CA TYR A 183 -9.80 -7.87 6.28
C TYR A 183 -11.20 -7.90 5.69
N ILE A 184 -11.26 -7.96 4.36
CA ILE A 184 -12.45 -8.38 3.62
C ILE A 184 -12.09 -9.65 2.85
N TYR A 185 -12.94 -10.63 2.85
CA TYR A 185 -12.64 -11.92 2.23
C TYR A 185 -13.86 -12.51 1.51
N ARG A 186 -13.57 -13.40 0.57
CA ARG A 186 -14.57 -14.19 -0.15
C ARG A 186 -14.98 -15.40 0.66
N LYS A 187 -16.25 -15.46 1.06
CA LYS A 187 -16.84 -16.58 1.82
C LYS A 187 -16.79 -17.92 1.09
N ASP A 188 -16.70 -17.88 -0.23
CA ASP A 188 -16.64 -19.07 -1.09
C ASP A 188 -15.21 -19.58 -1.35
N ARG A 189 -14.19 -18.90 -0.80
CA ARG A 189 -12.78 -19.25 -1.02
C ARG A 189 -11.99 -19.46 0.25
N VAL A 190 -12.22 -18.64 1.24
CA VAL A 190 -11.48 -18.73 2.50
C VAL A 190 -12.41 -18.52 3.69
N ARG A 191 -11.97 -19.00 4.84
CA ARG A 191 -12.60 -18.70 6.13
C ARG A 191 -11.54 -18.23 7.13
N PRO A 192 -11.85 -17.24 7.98
CA PRO A 192 -10.99 -16.89 9.10
C PRO A 192 -10.84 -18.07 10.06
N TYR A 193 -9.67 -18.16 10.68
CA TYR A 193 -9.33 -19.21 11.61
C TYR A 193 -8.62 -18.62 12.84
N GLY A 194 -9.09 -18.99 14.02
CA GLY A 194 -8.58 -18.47 15.28
C GLY A 194 -8.96 -16.99 15.54
N GLU A 195 -8.56 -16.50 16.71
CA GLU A 195 -8.80 -15.11 17.09
C GLU A 195 -7.68 -14.20 16.57
N PRO A 196 -7.99 -12.96 16.13
CA PRO A 196 -6.98 -12.04 15.66
C PRO A 196 -5.98 -11.69 16.74
N GLN A 197 -4.73 -11.56 16.36
CA GLN A 197 -3.63 -11.14 17.23
C GLN A 197 -3.23 -9.72 16.86
N TYR A 198 -2.98 -8.89 17.87
CA TYR A 198 -2.59 -7.49 17.71
C TYR A 198 -1.19 -7.29 18.31
N ALA A 199 -0.35 -6.53 17.62
CA ALA A 199 0.94 -6.16 18.20
C ALA A 199 0.72 -5.18 19.34
N TYR A 200 1.19 -5.57 20.51
CA TYR A 200 1.16 -4.74 21.71
C TYR A 200 2.43 -3.91 21.79
N HIS A 201 2.24 -2.62 21.87
CA HIS A 201 3.27 -1.75 22.39
C HIS A 201 2.66 -0.97 23.56
N ASP A 202 3.46 -0.67 24.57
CA ASP A 202 3.12 0.02 25.82
C ASP A 202 1.78 0.77 25.80
N THR A 203 0.96 0.59 26.80
CA THR A 203 -0.42 1.09 26.95
C THR A 203 -0.60 2.60 26.74
N THR A 204 0.49 3.36 26.66
CA THR A 204 0.52 4.80 26.37
C THR A 204 0.63 5.12 24.90
N ASN A 205 1.01 4.19 24.03
CA ASN A 205 1.19 4.39 22.61
C ASN A 205 0.04 3.83 21.77
N HIS A 206 -0.70 4.68 21.18
CA HIS A 206 -1.98 4.55 20.50
C HIS A 206 -2.01 3.80 19.14
N TYR A 207 -1.11 2.85 18.88
CA TYR A 207 -0.93 2.28 17.52
C TYR A 207 -1.32 0.80 17.37
N HIS A 208 -1.96 0.21 18.35
CA HIS A 208 -2.15 -1.24 18.48
C HIS A 208 -2.90 -1.95 17.35
N TYR A 209 -3.85 -1.28 16.69
CA TYR A 209 -4.76 -1.91 15.73
C TYR A 209 -4.37 -1.73 14.27
N ARG A 210 -3.16 -1.28 14.03
CA ARG A 210 -2.57 -1.17 12.70
C ARG A 210 -1.63 -2.30 12.36
N LEU A 211 -1.38 -3.21 13.31
CA LEU A 211 -0.53 -4.38 13.18
C LEU A 211 -1.35 -5.58 13.66
N VAL A 212 -2.02 -6.25 12.76
CA VAL A 212 -2.95 -7.33 13.09
C VAL A 212 -2.67 -8.57 12.28
N ALA A 213 -2.65 -9.73 12.93
CA ALA A 213 -2.52 -11.04 12.32
C ALA A 213 -3.81 -11.85 12.48
N CYS A 214 -4.22 -12.54 11.43
CA CYS A 214 -5.37 -13.44 11.41
C CYS A 214 -5.01 -14.71 10.66
N GLY A 215 -5.46 -15.85 11.17
CA GLY A 215 -5.39 -17.12 10.45
C GLY A 215 -6.47 -17.20 9.38
N PHE A 216 -6.13 -17.75 8.23
CA PHE A 216 -7.05 -18.08 7.16
C PHE A 216 -6.86 -19.53 6.72
N GLU A 217 -7.95 -20.13 6.30
CA GLU A 217 -7.97 -21.46 5.71
C GLU A 217 -8.57 -21.38 4.30
N ASP A 218 -7.87 -21.91 3.30
CA ASP A 218 -8.42 -22.12 1.96
C ASP A 218 -9.45 -23.27 2.00
N ILE A 219 -10.70 -22.96 1.65
CA ILE A 219 -11.80 -23.93 1.69
C ILE A 219 -11.57 -25.10 0.72
N GLN A 220 -10.81 -24.89 -0.34
CA GLN A 220 -10.60 -25.90 -1.37
C GLN A 220 -9.53 -26.93 -0.97
N SER A 221 -8.43 -26.47 -0.39
CA SER A 221 -7.29 -27.32 -0.02
C SER A 221 -7.27 -27.71 1.46
N ASN A 222 -7.98 -26.96 2.32
CA ASN A 222 -7.89 -26.95 3.78
C ASN A 222 -6.51 -26.52 4.31
N GLU A 223 -5.69 -25.95 3.44
CA GLU A 223 -4.41 -25.35 3.85
C GLU A 223 -4.65 -24.07 4.64
N ARG A 224 -3.85 -23.87 5.66
CA ARG A 224 -3.89 -22.71 6.56
C ARG A 224 -2.68 -21.83 6.37
N PHE A 225 -2.81 -20.58 6.73
CA PHE A 225 -1.72 -19.62 6.79
C PHE A 225 -2.10 -18.44 7.67
N VAL A 226 -1.10 -17.70 8.11
CA VAL A 226 -1.28 -16.46 8.87
C VAL A 226 -1.08 -15.29 7.92
N LEU A 227 -2.08 -14.41 7.86
CA LEU A 227 -1.97 -13.13 7.17
C LEU A 227 -1.88 -12.00 8.18
N ASN A 228 -0.80 -11.24 8.13
CA ASN A 228 -0.58 -10.08 8.97
C ASN A 228 -0.64 -8.81 8.13
N ILE A 229 -1.45 -7.83 8.55
CA ILE A 229 -1.49 -6.49 7.97
C ILE A 229 -0.69 -5.53 8.83
N ASN A 230 0.08 -4.67 8.17
CA ASN A 230 0.88 -3.64 8.81
C ASN A 230 0.59 -2.27 8.20
N HIS A 231 0.39 -1.28 9.06
CA HIS A 231 0.36 0.13 8.69
C HIS A 231 1.24 0.92 9.65
N LEU A 232 2.51 1.06 9.31
CA LEU A 232 3.49 1.73 10.14
C LEU A 232 3.28 3.25 10.14
N ARG A 233 3.94 3.94 11.05
CA ARG A 233 3.88 5.40 11.16
C ARG A 233 4.31 6.07 9.86
N SER A 234 3.48 6.99 9.36
CA SER A 234 3.78 7.77 8.15
C SER A 234 5.06 8.62 8.30
N LYS A 235 5.68 8.98 7.17
CA LYS A 235 6.89 9.83 7.11
C LYS A 235 6.63 11.31 7.49
N ARG A 236 5.45 11.66 8.02
CA ARG A 236 5.14 13.02 8.45
C ARG A 236 5.86 13.37 9.77
N GLY A 237 6.34 14.62 9.87
CA GLY A 237 7.09 15.10 11.03
C GLY A 237 8.59 15.11 10.77
N THR A 238 9.41 15.14 11.84
CA THR A 238 10.87 15.02 11.71
C THR A 238 11.24 13.61 11.31
N GLY A 239 12.18 13.45 10.38
CA GLY A 239 12.60 12.13 9.87
C GLY A 239 13.03 11.18 11.00
N LYS A 240 13.83 11.69 11.94
CA LYS A 240 14.33 10.92 13.09
C LYS A 240 13.21 10.42 13.99
N GLU A 241 12.28 11.30 14.39
CA GLU A 241 11.15 10.92 15.27
C GLU A 241 10.21 9.91 14.59
N SER A 242 9.91 10.14 13.31
CA SER A 242 9.06 9.23 12.53
C SER A 242 9.71 7.86 12.37
N ASN A 243 11.02 7.81 12.16
CA ASN A 243 11.76 6.56 12.05
C ASN A 243 11.78 5.79 13.37
N ALA A 244 12.04 6.45 14.50
CA ALA A 244 11.99 5.83 15.81
C ALA A 244 10.61 5.19 16.08
N LYS A 245 9.52 5.87 15.72
CA LYS A 245 8.17 5.32 15.85
C LYS A 245 7.92 4.12 14.94
N ARG A 246 8.47 4.12 13.72
CA ARG A 246 8.38 2.94 12.84
C ARG A 246 9.19 1.75 13.39
N MET A 247 10.38 2.01 13.95
CA MET A 247 11.15 0.97 14.62
C MET A 247 10.39 0.35 15.78
N THR A 248 9.80 1.17 16.65
CA THR A 248 8.92 0.69 17.73
C THR A 248 7.77 -0.18 17.20
N ASN A 249 7.16 0.18 16.06
CA ASN A 249 6.13 -0.66 15.45
C ASN A 249 6.70 -2.01 14.98
N VAL A 250 7.89 -2.03 14.37
CA VAL A 250 8.53 -3.28 13.91
C VAL A 250 8.93 -4.16 15.09
N ASP A 251 9.47 -3.59 16.17
CA ASP A 251 9.82 -4.34 17.37
C ASP A 251 8.58 -5.02 17.97
N SER A 252 7.46 -4.28 18.08
CA SER A 252 6.18 -4.81 18.55
C SER A 252 5.62 -5.89 17.61
N LEU A 253 5.78 -5.71 16.32
CA LEU A 253 5.40 -6.69 15.30
C LEU A 253 6.18 -7.98 15.48
N LEU A 254 7.50 -7.91 15.62
CA LEU A 254 8.37 -9.08 15.80
C LEU A 254 8.04 -9.84 17.09
N VAL A 255 7.75 -9.13 18.17
CA VAL A 255 7.28 -9.77 19.43
C VAL A 255 5.97 -10.52 19.20
N MET A 256 5.00 -9.93 18.51
CA MET A 256 3.73 -10.59 18.20
C MET A 256 3.94 -11.83 17.31
N LEU A 257 4.76 -11.72 16.27
CA LEU A 257 5.01 -12.82 15.34
C LEU A 257 5.75 -13.97 16.03
N HIS A 258 6.73 -13.66 16.87
CA HIS A 258 7.42 -14.65 17.70
C HIS A 258 6.43 -15.37 18.62
N ASN A 259 5.58 -14.63 19.32
CA ASN A 259 4.55 -15.20 20.18
C ASN A 259 3.56 -16.13 19.41
N ILE A 260 3.17 -15.73 18.19
CA ILE A 260 2.32 -16.55 17.32
C ILE A 260 3.01 -17.90 17.00
N GLN A 261 4.30 -17.87 16.68
CA GLN A 261 5.08 -19.05 16.31
C GLN A 261 5.35 -19.95 17.52
N GLU A 262 5.85 -19.40 18.62
CA GLU A 262 6.19 -20.13 19.84
C GLU A 262 4.98 -20.84 20.47
N ASN A 263 3.85 -20.16 20.53
CA ASN A 263 2.62 -20.70 21.12
C ASN A 263 1.71 -21.38 20.09
N GLN A 264 2.13 -21.49 18.83
CA GLN A 264 1.37 -22.11 17.75
C GLN A 264 -0.10 -21.63 17.69
N ILE A 265 -0.30 -20.31 17.88
CA ILE A 265 -1.64 -19.71 18.07
C ILE A 265 -2.58 -20.06 16.91
N PHE A 266 -2.04 -20.13 15.69
CA PHE A 266 -2.80 -20.50 14.49
C PHE A 266 -2.48 -21.93 14.00
N HIS A 267 -1.71 -22.70 14.77
CA HIS A 267 -1.25 -24.05 14.37
C HIS A 267 -0.61 -24.09 12.99
N ASP A 268 0.05 -22.99 12.61
CA ASP A 268 0.74 -22.85 11.33
C ASP A 268 1.91 -21.87 11.46
N THR A 269 2.95 -22.08 10.66
CA THR A 269 4.16 -21.26 10.60
C THR A 269 4.29 -20.47 9.30
N ASP A 270 3.34 -20.65 8.38
CA ASP A 270 3.29 -19.94 7.11
C ASP A 270 2.71 -18.55 7.30
N ILE A 271 3.59 -17.57 7.43
CA ILE A 271 3.22 -16.18 7.72
C ILE A 271 3.49 -15.30 6.52
N LEU A 272 2.45 -14.61 6.05
CA LEU A 272 2.52 -13.57 5.04
C LEU A 272 2.25 -12.21 5.69
N LEU A 273 3.19 -11.27 5.55
CA LEU A 273 3.07 -9.91 6.06
C LEU A 273 2.86 -8.96 4.90
N VAL A 274 1.81 -8.16 4.97
CA VAL A 274 1.45 -7.22 3.90
C VAL A 274 1.08 -5.85 4.47
N GLY A 275 1.06 -4.83 3.64
CA GLY A 275 0.51 -3.52 3.99
C GLY A 275 1.43 -2.35 3.69
N ASP A 276 1.07 -1.18 4.24
CA ASP A 276 1.79 0.08 4.10
C ASP A 276 2.82 0.24 5.23
N TYR A 277 4.07 -0.03 4.92
CA TYR A 277 5.16 0.10 5.89
C TYR A 277 5.67 1.53 6.02
N ASN A 278 5.25 2.43 5.15
CA ASN A 278 5.75 3.81 5.11
C ASN A 278 7.29 3.91 5.09
N CYS A 279 7.95 2.86 4.59
CA CYS A 279 9.42 2.73 4.52
C CYS A 279 9.84 2.24 3.14
N TYR A 280 10.93 2.81 2.64
CA TYR A 280 11.62 2.32 1.45
C TYR A 280 12.59 1.19 1.80
N THR A 281 13.11 0.50 0.78
CA THR A 281 13.88 -0.75 0.92
C THR A 281 15.04 -0.64 1.88
N GLN A 282 15.82 0.43 1.82
CA GLN A 282 17.04 0.57 2.62
C GLN A 282 16.83 1.15 4.01
N GLU A 283 15.60 1.51 4.35
CA GLU A 283 15.30 2.06 5.67
C GLU A 283 15.33 0.95 6.75
N GLN A 284 15.81 1.32 7.93
CA GLN A 284 16.04 0.42 9.05
C GLN A 284 14.84 -0.49 9.39
N PRO A 285 13.58 -0.03 9.42
CA PRO A 285 12.45 -0.90 9.72
C PRO A 285 12.32 -2.10 8.76
N ILE A 286 12.60 -1.88 7.47
CA ILE A 286 12.58 -2.93 6.43
C ILE A 286 13.75 -3.89 6.63
N GLN A 287 14.96 -3.35 6.82
CA GLN A 287 16.16 -4.15 7.02
C GLN A 287 16.07 -5.00 8.29
N THR A 288 15.42 -4.48 9.34
CA THR A 288 15.18 -5.24 10.58
C THR A 288 14.30 -6.47 10.34
N LEU A 289 13.25 -6.37 9.53
CA LEU A 289 12.43 -7.54 9.18
C LEU A 289 13.23 -8.59 8.40
N ILE A 290 14.04 -8.16 7.44
CA ILE A 290 14.91 -9.04 6.65
C ILE A 290 15.93 -9.75 7.57
N GLN A 291 16.56 -9.01 8.48
CA GLN A 291 17.51 -9.57 9.44
C GLN A 291 16.88 -10.57 10.42
N ASN A 292 15.59 -10.47 10.66
CA ASN A 292 14.80 -11.42 11.46
C ASN A 292 14.20 -12.56 10.62
N GLY A 293 14.70 -12.78 9.39
CA GLY A 293 14.40 -13.95 8.59
C GLY A 293 13.15 -13.86 7.71
N TYR A 294 12.54 -12.68 7.58
CA TYR A 294 11.42 -12.48 6.65
C TYR A 294 11.95 -12.09 5.27
N GLU A 295 11.48 -12.77 4.23
CA GLU A 295 11.87 -12.52 2.85
C GLU A 295 11.06 -11.39 2.23
N ASP A 296 11.72 -10.37 1.67
CA ASP A 296 11.08 -9.28 0.94
C ASP A 296 10.67 -9.74 -0.47
N LEU A 297 9.44 -10.19 -0.60
CA LEU A 297 8.94 -10.74 -1.85
C LEU A 297 8.68 -9.67 -2.92
N VAL A 298 8.45 -8.41 -2.54
CA VAL A 298 8.33 -7.33 -3.51
C VAL A 298 9.64 -7.17 -4.28
N MET A 299 10.76 -7.15 -3.59
CA MET A 299 12.07 -7.02 -4.21
C MET A 299 12.49 -8.28 -5.00
N GLN A 300 12.03 -9.46 -4.58
CA GLN A 300 12.30 -10.72 -5.32
C GLN A 300 11.54 -10.80 -6.64
N TYR A 301 10.27 -10.38 -6.67
CA TYR A 301 9.39 -10.53 -7.83
C TYR A 301 9.35 -9.32 -8.76
N ASP A 302 9.52 -8.12 -8.23
CA ASP A 302 9.48 -6.87 -9.01
C ASP A 302 10.34 -5.77 -8.39
N SER A 303 11.66 -5.92 -8.46
CA SER A 303 12.63 -4.95 -7.93
C SER A 303 12.60 -3.60 -8.65
N THR A 304 11.95 -3.51 -9.79
CA THR A 304 11.86 -2.29 -10.61
C THR A 304 10.49 -1.63 -10.60
N GLY A 305 9.55 -2.17 -9.81
CA GLY A 305 8.22 -1.63 -9.63
C GLY A 305 8.18 -0.48 -8.63
N TYR A 306 6.96 -0.11 -8.25
CA TYR A 306 6.70 0.89 -7.20
C TYR A 306 5.26 0.79 -6.74
N SER A 307 4.99 1.20 -5.51
CA SER A 307 3.61 1.36 -5.00
C SER A 307 3.26 2.83 -4.75
N TYR A 308 4.26 3.71 -4.69
CA TYR A 308 4.08 5.12 -4.36
C TYR A 308 4.98 6.02 -5.20
N VAL A 309 4.50 7.23 -5.48
CA VAL A 309 5.26 8.27 -6.19
C VAL A 309 5.29 9.54 -5.36
N TYR A 310 6.47 10.04 -5.06
CA TYR A 310 6.68 11.25 -4.29
C TYR A 310 7.68 12.17 -4.98
N HIS A 311 7.27 13.42 -5.26
CA HIS A 311 8.10 14.40 -5.97
C HIS A 311 8.73 13.87 -7.28
N SER A 312 7.97 13.11 -8.06
CA SER A 312 8.39 12.46 -9.32
C SER A 312 9.39 11.32 -9.16
N GLU A 313 9.68 10.91 -7.95
CA GLU A 313 10.46 9.71 -7.64
C GLU A 313 9.51 8.59 -7.20
N ALA A 314 9.76 7.38 -7.69
CA ALA A 314 8.94 6.20 -7.44
C ALA A 314 9.63 5.25 -6.47
N GLY A 315 8.86 4.57 -5.63
CA GLY A 315 9.40 3.60 -4.69
C GLY A 315 8.30 2.76 -4.02
N TYR A 316 8.71 1.78 -3.25
CA TYR A 316 7.81 0.91 -2.52
C TYR A 316 7.62 1.38 -1.07
N LEU A 317 6.39 1.76 -0.71
CA LEU A 317 5.96 1.91 0.67
C LEU A 317 5.10 0.71 1.11
N ASP A 318 4.34 0.14 0.17
CA ASP A 318 3.59 -1.08 0.39
C ASP A 318 4.49 -2.29 0.13
N ARG A 319 4.48 -3.25 1.05
CA ARG A 319 5.41 -4.39 1.07
C ARG A 319 4.67 -5.71 1.24
N VAL A 320 5.35 -6.77 0.81
CA VAL A 320 4.97 -8.16 1.07
C VAL A 320 6.21 -8.88 1.58
N PHE A 321 6.16 -9.34 2.83
CA PHE A 321 7.16 -10.21 3.40
C PHE A 321 6.55 -11.58 3.69
N ALA A 322 7.39 -12.59 3.74
CA ALA A 322 6.96 -13.94 4.08
C ALA A 322 7.96 -14.65 4.98
N SER A 323 7.47 -15.55 5.84
CA SER A 323 8.32 -16.55 6.46
C SER A 323 8.96 -17.45 5.38
N PRO A 324 10.11 -18.10 5.63
CA PRO A 324 10.80 -18.91 4.62
C PRO A 324 9.96 -20.06 4.06
N THR A 325 9.04 -20.60 4.86
CA THR A 325 8.11 -21.66 4.43
C THR A 325 7.02 -21.08 3.52
N MET A 326 6.43 -19.95 3.91
CA MET A 326 5.42 -19.25 3.11
C MET A 326 5.99 -18.70 1.79
N ALA A 327 7.22 -18.20 1.78
CA ALA A 327 7.86 -17.67 0.58
C ALA A 327 7.92 -18.68 -0.57
N LYS A 328 8.13 -19.97 -0.26
CA LYS A 328 8.15 -21.06 -1.25
C LYS A 328 6.79 -21.30 -1.90
N GLN A 329 5.71 -20.92 -1.25
CA GLN A 329 4.34 -21.09 -1.73
C GLN A 329 3.86 -19.93 -2.57
N VAL A 330 4.44 -18.74 -2.40
CA VAL A 330 4.09 -17.56 -3.19
C VAL A 330 4.52 -17.75 -4.64
N LYS A 331 3.62 -17.50 -5.57
CA LYS A 331 3.87 -17.67 -7.01
C LYS A 331 4.12 -16.35 -7.74
N MET A 332 3.65 -15.25 -7.19
CA MET A 332 3.78 -13.94 -7.80
C MET A 332 3.48 -12.85 -6.78
N VAL A 333 4.27 -11.80 -6.80
CA VAL A 333 3.99 -10.52 -6.12
C VAL A 333 4.20 -9.40 -7.13
N ARG A 334 3.28 -8.45 -7.17
CA ARG A 334 3.45 -7.23 -7.96
C ARG A 334 2.55 -6.11 -7.48
N PRO A 335 2.92 -4.86 -7.66
CA PRO A 335 2.00 -3.74 -7.53
C PRO A 335 0.97 -3.79 -8.66
N TYR A 336 -0.26 -3.37 -8.37
CA TYR A 336 -1.31 -3.18 -9.36
C TYR A 336 -1.80 -1.74 -9.28
N HIS A 337 -1.34 -0.91 -10.21
CA HIS A 337 -1.54 0.52 -10.17
C HIS A 337 -2.97 0.88 -10.63
N LEU A 338 -3.82 1.28 -9.71
CA LEU A 338 -5.14 1.82 -10.02
C LEU A 338 -5.13 3.36 -10.00
N ASN A 339 -4.56 3.96 -8.95
CA ASN A 339 -4.60 5.40 -8.74
C ASN A 339 -3.26 6.02 -8.33
N THR A 340 -2.22 5.25 -8.11
CA THR A 340 -0.90 5.70 -7.63
C THR A 340 -0.28 6.80 -8.51
N ASP A 341 -0.57 6.77 -9.80
CA ASP A 341 0.00 7.68 -10.79
C ASP A 341 -0.87 8.91 -11.08
N TYR A 342 -2.04 9.01 -10.45
CA TYR A 342 -2.91 10.15 -10.68
C TYR A 342 -2.49 11.37 -9.86
N PHE A 343 -2.79 12.55 -10.38
CA PHE A 343 -2.65 13.76 -9.59
C PHE A 343 -3.53 13.70 -8.33
N TYR A 344 -3.02 14.17 -7.21
CA TYR A 344 -3.71 14.22 -5.93
C TYR A 344 -5.12 14.88 -6.01
N SER A 345 -5.27 15.90 -6.86
CA SER A 345 -6.56 16.59 -7.10
C SER A 345 -7.66 15.65 -7.63
N ARG A 346 -7.31 14.46 -8.07
CA ARG A 346 -8.21 13.45 -8.62
C ARG A 346 -8.39 12.22 -7.74
N GLY A 347 -7.89 12.25 -6.51
CA GLY A 347 -8.08 11.18 -5.54
C GLY A 347 -9.55 10.79 -5.32
N PHE A 348 -9.78 9.76 -4.55
CA PHE A 348 -11.10 9.14 -4.33
C PHE A 348 -12.23 10.14 -4.06
N LYS A 349 -11.95 11.22 -3.33
CA LYS A 349 -12.95 12.22 -2.94
C LYS A 349 -13.30 13.23 -4.02
N ARG A 350 -12.49 13.35 -5.07
CA ARG A 350 -12.62 14.41 -6.09
C ARG A 350 -12.66 13.89 -7.50
N GLY A 351 -12.52 12.63 -7.70
CA GLY A 351 -12.12 12.10 -8.97
C GLY A 351 -13.22 11.80 -9.95
N LEU A 352 -12.84 11.85 -11.20
CA LEU A 352 -13.65 11.51 -12.37
C LEU A 352 -13.47 10.04 -12.79
N ASP A 353 -12.74 9.24 -12.06
CA ASP A 353 -12.40 7.86 -12.46
C ASP A 353 -13.33 6.83 -11.86
#